data_06ac7df5ae2b6de9ff740ed820d56352
#
_entry.id   06ac7df5ae2b6de9ff740ed820d56352
#
_cell.length_a   1.000
_cell.length_b   1.000
_cell.length_c   1.000
_cell.angle_alpha   90.00
_cell.angle_beta   90.00
_cell.angle_gamma   90.00
#
_symmetry.space_group_name_H-M   'P 1'
#
loop_
_entity.id
_entity.type
_entity.pdbx_description
1 polymer ?
#
loop_
_entity_poly.entity_id
_entity_poly.type
_entity_poly.pdbx_seq_one_letter_code
_entity_poly.pdbx_strand_id
1 'polypeptide(L)'
;MNQFECVVPILSVKNFAVSMDYYVDKLGFTKKWDWGEPPSFGCVARGKIEIFLSEGGQGQPGTWMSIFTEDVDALYEEYKKSGAIIRQPPTNMPWGVREMNVQDPDGHRLRIGSDSTGPVDEAGWKRFGEIQQFGQ
;
A
#
# COMPACT_ATOMS: atom_id res chain seq x y z
N MET A 1 -20.06 23.58 11.79
CA MET A 1 -19.30 23.61 10.54
C MET A 1 -18.96 22.19 10.09
N ASN A 2 -19.09 21.95 8.81
CA ASN A 2 -18.93 20.60 8.28
C ASN A 2 -17.47 20.31 7.93
N GLN A 3 -16.86 19.38 8.66
CA GLN A 3 -15.47 18.97 8.37
C GLN A 3 -15.47 17.57 7.77
N PHE A 4 -14.49 17.30 6.92
CA PHE A 4 -14.31 15.96 6.38
C PHE A 4 -13.72 15.05 7.46
N GLU A 5 -14.23 13.83 7.56
CA GLU A 5 -13.80 12.88 8.62
C GLU A 5 -12.67 11.97 8.17
N CYS A 6 -12.71 11.53 6.92
CA CYS A 6 -11.68 10.66 6.38
C CYS A 6 -11.80 10.60 4.87
N VAL A 7 -10.82 9.97 4.24
CA VAL A 7 -10.89 9.61 2.83
C VAL A 7 -10.58 8.13 2.72
N VAL A 8 -11.30 7.42 1.83
CA VAL A 8 -11.06 6.00 1.58
C VAL A 8 -10.73 5.85 0.09
N PRO A 9 -9.53 5.39 -0.25
CA PRO A 9 -9.21 5.13 -1.66
C PRO A 9 -10.01 3.94 -2.17
N ILE A 10 -10.40 3.99 -3.44
CA ILE A 10 -11.10 2.91 -4.12
C ILE A 10 -10.18 2.39 -5.21
N LEU A 11 -9.75 1.15 -5.08
CA LEU A 11 -8.80 0.54 -6.00
C LEU A 11 -9.53 -0.34 -7.00
N SER A 12 -9.28 -0.11 -8.28
CA SER A 12 -9.77 -0.98 -9.34
C SER A 12 -9.01 -2.28 -9.34
N VAL A 13 -9.70 -3.41 -9.29
CA VAL A 13 -9.08 -4.73 -9.28
C VAL A 13 -9.68 -5.59 -10.39
N LYS A 14 -8.87 -6.48 -10.94
CA LYS A 14 -9.32 -7.41 -11.99
C LYS A 14 -10.10 -8.57 -11.42
N ASN A 15 -9.73 -9.03 -10.25
CA ASN A 15 -10.34 -10.18 -9.59
C ASN A 15 -10.46 -9.88 -8.11
N PHE A 16 -11.70 -9.69 -7.64
CA PHE A 16 -11.94 -9.28 -6.27
C PHE A 16 -11.40 -10.30 -5.26
N ALA A 17 -11.65 -11.59 -5.48
CA ALA A 17 -11.21 -12.63 -4.55
C ALA A 17 -9.69 -12.67 -4.42
N VAL A 18 -8.98 -12.57 -5.54
CA VAL A 18 -7.50 -12.55 -5.55
C VAL A 18 -6.97 -11.34 -4.80
N SER A 19 -7.55 -10.16 -5.04
CA SER A 19 -7.13 -8.93 -4.35
C SER A 19 -7.44 -8.98 -2.86
N MET A 20 -8.64 -9.44 -2.50
CA MET A 20 -9.02 -9.58 -1.10
C MET A 20 -8.04 -10.50 -0.36
N ASP A 21 -7.73 -11.67 -0.96
CA ASP A 21 -6.80 -12.62 -0.36
C ASP A 21 -5.40 -12.02 -0.21
N TYR A 22 -4.95 -11.26 -1.19
CA TYR A 22 -3.63 -10.62 -1.13
C TYR A 22 -3.56 -9.62 0.03
N TYR A 23 -4.56 -8.75 0.14
CA TYR A 23 -4.55 -7.75 1.21
C TYR A 23 -4.65 -8.40 2.58
N VAL A 24 -5.43 -9.46 2.72
CA VAL A 24 -5.57 -10.17 4.00
C VAL A 24 -4.34 -11.03 4.29
N ASP A 25 -3.96 -11.90 3.37
CA ASP A 25 -2.93 -12.92 3.63
C ASP A 25 -1.51 -12.38 3.50
N LYS A 26 -1.27 -11.46 2.57
CA LYS A 26 0.08 -10.94 2.33
C LYS A 26 0.33 -9.61 3.02
N LEU A 27 -0.65 -8.72 3.05
CA LEU A 27 -0.47 -7.38 3.59
C LEU A 27 -0.99 -7.22 5.02
N GLY A 28 -1.64 -8.25 5.58
CA GLY A 28 -2.07 -8.26 6.97
C GLY A 28 -3.28 -7.38 7.27
N PHE A 29 -4.08 -7.08 6.26
CA PHE A 29 -5.34 -6.37 6.45
C PHE A 29 -6.42 -7.33 6.92
N THR A 30 -7.49 -6.77 7.47
CA THR A 30 -8.69 -7.52 7.86
C THR A 30 -9.82 -7.13 6.92
N LYS A 31 -10.57 -8.13 6.44
CA LYS A 31 -11.78 -7.86 5.67
C LYS A 31 -12.84 -7.29 6.60
N LYS A 32 -13.36 -6.11 6.29
CA LYS A 32 -14.44 -5.50 7.08
C LYS A 32 -15.80 -5.91 6.55
N TRP A 33 -15.98 -5.90 5.24
CA TRP A 33 -17.22 -6.31 4.59
C TRP A 33 -16.96 -6.51 3.10
N ASP A 34 -17.88 -7.23 2.46
CA ASP A 34 -17.92 -7.29 1.01
C ASP A 34 -19.39 -7.27 0.56
N TRP A 35 -19.58 -7.05 -0.74
CA TRP A 35 -20.91 -6.92 -1.33
C TRP A 35 -20.93 -7.57 -2.71
N GLY A 36 -22.07 -8.17 -3.04
CA GLY A 36 -22.28 -8.81 -4.33
C GLY A 36 -22.32 -10.32 -4.21
N GLU A 37 -22.87 -10.96 -5.25
CA GLU A 37 -23.00 -12.42 -5.31
C GLU A 37 -22.61 -12.89 -6.70
N PRO A 38 -21.37 -13.32 -6.93
CA PRO A 38 -20.25 -13.36 -5.96
C PRO A 38 -19.78 -11.96 -5.59
N PRO A 39 -19.02 -11.81 -4.47
CA PRO A 39 -18.55 -10.49 -4.05
C PRO A 39 -17.67 -9.81 -5.10
N SER A 40 -17.94 -8.53 -5.35
CA SER A 40 -17.21 -7.72 -6.33
C SER A 40 -16.75 -6.37 -5.79
N PHE A 41 -17.16 -6.03 -4.58
CA PHE A 41 -16.78 -4.78 -3.91
C PHE A 41 -16.65 -5.05 -2.42
N GLY A 42 -15.63 -4.47 -1.80
CA GLY A 42 -15.45 -4.70 -0.38
C GLY A 42 -14.45 -3.76 0.25
N CYS A 43 -14.26 -3.93 1.56
CA CYS A 43 -13.40 -3.09 2.37
C CYS A 43 -12.42 -3.93 3.16
N VAL A 44 -11.17 -3.50 3.14
CA VAL A 44 -10.11 -4.04 3.98
C VAL A 44 -9.58 -2.92 4.87
N ALA A 45 -9.15 -3.27 6.08
CA ALA A 45 -8.66 -2.31 7.05
C ALA A 45 -7.44 -2.84 7.77
N ARG A 46 -6.52 -1.94 8.10
CA ARG A 46 -5.41 -2.24 9.01
C ARG A 46 -5.11 -0.98 9.80
N GLY A 47 -5.10 -1.10 11.13
CA GLY A 47 -4.96 0.07 12.00
C GLY A 47 -6.09 1.06 11.74
N LYS A 48 -5.73 2.30 11.45
CA LYS A 48 -6.72 3.38 11.25
C LYS A 48 -7.12 3.59 9.80
N ILE A 49 -6.59 2.79 8.87
CA ILE A 49 -6.87 3.02 7.45
C ILE A 49 -7.80 1.95 6.89
N GLU A 50 -8.55 2.36 5.88
CA GLU A 50 -9.44 1.48 5.11
C GLU A 50 -9.18 1.69 3.63
N ILE A 51 -9.35 0.64 2.86
CA ILE A 51 -9.22 0.64 1.41
C ILE A 51 -10.41 -0.12 0.84
N PHE A 52 -11.07 0.45 -0.17
CA PHE A 52 -12.11 -0.25 -0.92
C PHE A 52 -11.49 -0.90 -2.15
N LEU A 53 -11.94 -2.14 -2.43
CA LEU A 53 -11.55 -2.89 -3.63
C LEU A 53 -12.78 -3.03 -4.50
N SER A 54 -12.68 -2.62 -5.78
CA SER A 54 -13.81 -2.62 -6.71
C SER A 54 -13.45 -3.37 -7.98
N GLU A 55 -14.15 -4.47 -8.25
CA GLU A 55 -13.96 -5.23 -9.47
C GLU A 55 -14.85 -4.66 -10.58
N GLY A 56 -14.19 -4.15 -11.63
CA GLY A 56 -14.87 -3.73 -12.84
C GLY A 56 -15.70 -2.46 -12.76
N GLY A 57 -15.68 -1.76 -11.65
CA GLY A 57 -16.58 -0.62 -11.46
C GLY A 57 -15.91 0.73 -11.37
N GLN A 58 -15.06 0.91 -10.40
CA GLN A 58 -14.53 2.23 -10.03
C GLN A 58 -13.02 2.23 -9.98
N GLY A 59 -12.44 3.40 -10.15
CA GLY A 59 -11.01 3.57 -10.09
C GLY A 59 -10.30 3.22 -11.39
N GLN A 60 -8.99 3.37 -11.37
CA GLN A 60 -8.11 3.09 -12.51
C GLN A 60 -6.98 2.20 -12.06
N PRO A 61 -6.32 1.45 -12.97
CA PRO A 61 -5.13 0.69 -12.63
C PRO A 61 -3.99 1.59 -12.22
N GLY A 62 -3.09 1.08 -11.37
CA GLY A 62 -1.84 1.76 -11.07
C GLY A 62 -1.94 2.95 -10.12
N THR A 63 -2.86 2.90 -9.18
CA THR A 63 -2.98 3.94 -8.15
C THR A 63 -1.85 3.84 -7.13
N TRP A 64 -1.34 5.00 -6.71
CA TRP A 64 -0.32 5.11 -5.67
C TRP A 64 -0.93 5.66 -4.40
N MET A 65 -0.54 5.09 -3.25
CA MET A 65 -0.97 5.55 -1.93
C MET A 65 0.23 5.75 -1.03
N SER A 66 0.15 6.76 -0.17
CA SER A 66 1.15 6.98 0.86
C SER A 66 0.54 6.62 2.21
N ILE A 67 1.17 5.70 2.92
CA ILE A 67 0.70 5.19 4.20
C ILE A 67 1.80 5.41 5.22
N PHE A 68 1.45 5.90 6.42
CA PHE A 68 2.42 6.12 7.48
C PHE A 68 2.22 5.10 8.59
N THR A 69 3.34 4.58 9.11
CA THR A 69 3.35 3.59 10.19
C THR A 69 4.46 3.97 11.17
N GLU A 70 4.48 3.36 12.33
CA GLU A 70 5.50 3.66 13.35
C GLU A 70 6.86 3.07 13.01
N ASP A 71 6.88 1.87 12.47
CA ASP A 71 8.12 1.11 12.26
C ASP A 71 8.06 0.35 10.93
N VAL A 72 8.56 1.01 9.89
CA VAL A 72 8.54 0.42 8.55
C VAL A 72 9.45 -0.80 8.45
N ASP A 73 10.53 -0.86 9.24
CA ASP A 73 11.43 -2.02 9.21
C ASP A 73 10.76 -3.28 9.77
N ALA A 74 9.99 -3.14 10.84
CA ALA A 74 9.23 -4.26 11.40
C ALA A 74 8.20 -4.77 10.39
N LEU A 75 7.52 -3.86 9.70
CA LEU A 75 6.55 -4.22 8.67
C LEU A 75 7.24 -4.90 7.48
N TYR A 76 8.42 -4.44 7.13
CA TYR A 76 9.21 -5.06 6.06
C TYR A 76 9.52 -6.53 6.39
N GLU A 77 9.92 -6.82 7.64
CA GLU A 77 10.18 -8.20 8.05
C GLU A 77 8.91 -9.04 7.96
N GLU A 78 7.77 -8.48 8.38
CA GLU A 78 6.48 -9.16 8.25
C GLU A 78 6.16 -9.46 6.79
N TYR A 79 6.35 -8.50 5.90
CA TYR A 79 6.02 -8.63 4.48
C TYR A 79 6.96 -9.56 3.72
N LYS A 80 8.22 -9.64 4.12
CA LYS A 80 9.13 -10.64 3.55
C LYS A 80 8.64 -12.05 3.87
N LYS A 81 8.16 -12.27 5.09
CA LYS A 81 7.66 -13.58 5.51
C LYS A 81 6.35 -13.94 4.83
N SER A 82 5.45 -12.98 4.66
CA SER A 82 4.15 -13.25 4.06
C SER A 82 4.20 -13.42 2.55
N GLY A 83 5.28 -12.98 1.90
CA GLY A 83 5.41 -13.06 0.45
C GLY A 83 4.80 -11.90 -0.30
N ALA A 84 4.66 -10.73 0.33
CA ALA A 84 4.22 -9.52 -0.35
C ALA A 84 5.21 -9.12 -1.44
N ILE A 85 4.73 -8.43 -2.47
CA ILE A 85 5.56 -7.96 -3.58
C ILE A 85 6.24 -6.66 -3.15
N ILE A 86 7.52 -6.74 -2.76
CA ILE A 86 8.28 -5.58 -2.31
C ILE A 86 9.12 -5.08 -3.46
N ARG A 87 8.85 -3.85 -3.91
CA ARG A 87 9.54 -3.22 -5.03
C ARG A 87 10.75 -2.41 -4.58
N GLN A 88 10.73 -1.94 -3.33
CA GLN A 88 11.81 -1.17 -2.74
C GLN A 88 11.87 -1.49 -1.25
N PRO A 89 13.02 -1.90 -0.72
CA PRO A 89 13.17 -2.10 0.73
C PRO A 89 13.18 -0.76 1.46
N PRO A 90 13.03 -0.76 2.80
CA PRO A 90 13.07 0.49 3.56
C PRO A 90 14.35 1.27 3.27
N THR A 91 14.19 2.53 2.91
CA THR A 91 15.26 3.42 2.45
C THR A 91 15.05 4.80 3.06
N ASN A 92 16.10 5.38 3.63
CA ASN A 92 16.02 6.76 4.14
C ASN A 92 16.07 7.72 2.96
N MET A 93 14.94 8.37 2.70
CA MET A 93 14.77 9.26 1.57
C MET A 93 15.23 10.68 1.89
N PRO A 94 15.51 11.52 0.86
CA PRO A 94 15.96 12.90 1.10
C PRO A 94 14.94 13.78 1.85
N TRP A 95 13.68 13.40 1.86
CA TRP A 95 12.60 14.20 2.48
C TRP A 95 12.27 13.79 3.91
N GLY A 96 13.17 13.07 4.59
CA GLY A 96 13.02 12.79 6.01
C GLY A 96 12.15 11.60 6.36
N VAL A 97 11.80 10.80 5.38
CA VAL A 97 10.97 9.60 5.57
C VAL A 97 11.78 8.37 5.20
N ARG A 98 11.66 7.33 6.01
CA ARG A 98 12.17 6.02 5.67
C ARG A 98 11.01 5.21 5.11
N GLU A 99 11.07 4.86 3.83
CA GLU A 99 9.93 4.24 3.17
C GLU A 99 10.30 3.00 2.37
N MET A 100 9.33 2.09 2.27
CA MET A 100 9.37 0.95 1.37
C MET A 100 8.23 1.07 0.37
N ASN A 101 8.33 0.37 -0.74
CA ASN A 101 7.32 0.37 -1.79
C ASN A 101 6.83 -1.05 -2.01
N VAL A 102 5.52 -1.25 -1.87
CA VAL A 102 4.85 -2.54 -1.98
C VAL A 102 3.85 -2.47 -3.13
N GLN A 103 3.74 -3.55 -3.88
CA GLN A 103 2.83 -3.63 -5.02
C GLN A 103 1.76 -4.67 -4.75
N ASP A 104 0.55 -4.44 -5.24
CA ASP A 104 -0.52 -5.42 -5.19
C ASP A 104 -0.70 -6.13 -6.55
N PRO A 105 -1.60 -7.12 -6.67
CA PRO A 105 -1.76 -7.88 -7.92
C PRO A 105 -2.17 -7.03 -9.12
N ASP A 106 -2.77 -5.87 -8.90
CA ASP A 106 -3.25 -4.99 -9.97
C ASP A 106 -2.28 -3.85 -10.27
N GLY A 107 -1.09 -3.88 -9.69
CA GLY A 107 -0.08 -2.87 -9.92
C GLY A 107 -0.25 -1.60 -9.11
N HIS A 108 -1.17 -1.58 -8.15
CA HIS A 108 -1.26 -0.46 -7.23
C HIS A 108 -0.05 -0.45 -6.29
N ARG A 109 0.40 0.73 -5.92
CA ARG A 109 1.61 0.90 -5.12
C ARG A 109 1.28 1.52 -3.77
N LEU A 110 1.84 0.92 -2.73
CA LEU A 110 1.74 1.41 -1.37
C LEU A 110 3.13 1.90 -0.96
N ARG A 111 3.25 3.21 -0.80
CA ARG A 111 4.46 3.83 -0.23
C ARG A 111 4.24 3.85 1.27
N ILE A 112 4.96 3.00 1.99
CA ILE A 112 4.74 2.85 3.43
C ILE A 112 5.97 3.38 4.14
N GLY A 113 5.78 4.37 5.01
CA GLY A 113 6.89 5.07 5.62
C GLY A 113 6.75 5.34 7.10
N SER A 114 7.88 5.57 7.72
CA SER A 114 8.03 6.04 9.09
C SER A 114 9.11 7.12 9.09
N ASP A 115 9.37 7.72 10.25
CA ASP A 115 10.41 8.73 10.34
C ASP A 115 11.78 8.15 9.97
N SER A 116 12.61 8.95 9.34
CA SER A 116 13.98 8.57 8.99
C SER A 116 14.74 8.13 10.22
N THR A 117 15.57 7.09 10.07
CA THR A 117 16.37 6.55 11.16
C THR A 117 17.81 7.04 11.14
N GLY A 118 18.16 7.87 10.16
CA GLY A 118 19.53 8.35 10.00
C GLY A 118 19.72 9.11 8.70
N PRO A 119 20.96 9.21 8.22
CA PRO A 119 21.26 9.92 6.97
C PRO A 119 20.56 9.30 5.77
N VAL A 120 20.43 10.09 4.70
CA VAL A 120 19.87 9.63 3.43
C VAL A 120 20.67 8.44 2.91
N ASP A 121 19.97 7.40 2.47
CA ASP A 121 20.57 6.26 1.78
C ASP A 121 20.80 6.63 0.31
N GLU A 122 21.89 7.32 0.02
CA GLU A 122 22.13 7.89 -1.31
C GLU A 122 22.02 6.87 -2.43
N ALA A 123 22.66 5.72 -2.29
CA ALA A 123 22.60 4.68 -3.32
C ALA A 123 21.20 4.12 -3.48
N GLY A 124 20.52 3.87 -2.37
CA GLY A 124 19.15 3.34 -2.38
C GLY A 124 18.16 4.32 -2.96
N TRP A 125 18.26 5.58 -2.54
CA TRP A 125 17.40 6.65 -3.06
C TRP A 125 17.56 6.81 -4.57
N LYS A 126 18.79 6.86 -5.07
CA LYS A 126 19.04 7.02 -6.50
C LYS A 126 18.61 5.81 -7.30
N ARG A 127 18.73 4.62 -6.72
CA ARG A 127 18.40 3.38 -7.40
C ARG A 127 16.90 3.13 -7.50
N PHE A 128 16.17 3.34 -6.40
CA PHE A 128 14.76 3.01 -6.32
C PHE A 128 13.88 4.25 -6.27
N GLY A 129 14.22 5.22 -5.42
CA GLY A 129 13.36 6.36 -5.14
C GLY A 129 13.15 7.25 -6.34
N GLU A 130 14.21 7.56 -7.06
CA GLU A 130 14.11 8.44 -8.23
C GLU A 130 13.21 7.83 -9.30
N ILE A 131 13.44 6.57 -9.62
CA ILE A 131 12.64 5.87 -10.64
C ILE A 131 11.19 5.76 -10.22
N GLN A 132 10.94 5.37 -8.99
CA GLN A 132 9.59 5.11 -8.52
C GLN A 132 8.82 6.38 -8.16
N GLN A 133 9.51 7.43 -7.69
CA GLN A 133 8.85 8.65 -7.25
C GLN A 133 8.55 9.61 -8.39
N PHE A 134 9.34 9.56 -9.47
CA PHE A 134 9.19 10.53 -10.55
C PHE A 134 8.84 9.89 -11.89
N GLY A 135 8.33 8.66 -11.87
CA GLY A 135 7.69 8.04 -13.03
C GLY A 135 8.62 7.62 -14.15
N GLN A 136 9.84 7.31 -13.84
CA GLN A 136 10.80 6.86 -14.84
C GLN A 136 10.68 5.39 -15.17
#